data_6aa1e5e5583e4457b9940cd64605893b
#
_entry.id   6aa1e5e5583e4457b9940cd64605893b
#
_cell.length_a   1.000
_cell.length_b   1.000
_cell.length_c   1.000
_cell.angle_alpha   90.00
_cell.angle_beta   90.00
_cell.angle_gamma   90.00
#
_symmetry.space_group_name_H-M   'P 1'
#
loop_
_entity.id
_entity.type
_entity.pdbx_description
1 polymer ?
#
loop_
_entity_poly.entity_id
_entity_poly.type
_entity_poly.pdbx_seq_one_letter_code
_entity_poly.pdbx_strand_id
1 'polypeptide(L)'
;MDSSLHQYLVNGGMDHFLADHFASILSRDPLILTEADTRNLNSSETNLFETLYGYVWNHVRFKPPTSDKGPGWRVEFRPMEIQLTDFNNAAFAIFSFLLARAIICFHLNFYIPIDLVNESGASCQKRDAVLQERFWFRRRDWSSNSDFINQKMSRPLQSKCQQHGDGEIYGLMTADEIINGEGTTGGFPGLLFIVHCYLDYMKAPEKERDTIEPYLSLIRDRASGISPTPASWMRSFVLKHEDYRKDSYVNEKVCYDMMRAIVYLFLLSNAVFFAVAMISYCYFPFQVHHIVHACTLKVDKDV
;
A
#
# COMPACT_ATOMS: atom_id res chain seq x y z
N MET A 1 -15.36 13.48 11.53
CA MET A 1 -16.41 12.87 10.65
C MET A 1 -17.75 13.53 10.95
N ASP A 2 -18.56 13.83 9.93
CA ASP A 2 -19.91 14.37 10.10
C ASP A 2 -20.92 13.25 10.40
N SER A 3 -21.45 13.22 11.61
CA SER A 3 -22.37 12.18 12.06
C SER A 3 -23.73 12.24 11.35
N SER A 4 -24.16 13.41 10.89
CA SER A 4 -25.44 13.55 10.17
C SER A 4 -25.34 12.99 8.75
N LEU A 5 -24.23 13.24 8.08
CA LEU A 5 -23.93 12.65 6.78
C LEU A 5 -23.78 11.13 6.86
N HIS A 6 -23.06 10.62 7.87
CA HIS A 6 -22.95 9.18 8.12
C HIS A 6 -24.34 8.54 8.26
N GLN A 7 -25.19 9.09 9.13
CA GLN A 7 -26.54 8.56 9.35
C GLN A 7 -27.41 8.62 8.09
N TYR A 8 -27.26 9.68 7.29
CA TYR A 8 -27.96 9.82 6.01
C TYR A 8 -27.57 8.69 5.03
N LEU A 9 -26.27 8.39 4.92
CA LEU A 9 -25.76 7.33 4.06
C LEU A 9 -26.22 5.94 4.52
N VAL A 10 -26.17 5.66 5.82
CA VAL A 10 -26.66 4.38 6.39
C VAL A 10 -28.15 4.23 6.17
N ASN A 11 -28.95 5.28 6.38
CA ASN A 11 -30.39 5.25 6.10
C ASN A 11 -30.71 5.02 4.62
N GLY A 12 -29.80 5.44 3.73
CA GLY A 12 -29.86 5.17 2.30
C GLY A 12 -29.46 3.73 1.89
N GLY A 13 -29.10 2.87 2.87
CA GLY A 13 -28.74 1.47 2.63
C GLY A 13 -27.24 1.20 2.50
N MET A 14 -26.40 2.18 2.76
CA MET A 14 -24.94 1.99 2.77
C MET A 14 -24.51 1.26 4.05
N ASP A 15 -23.52 0.34 3.94
CA ASP A 15 -22.94 -0.26 5.14
C ASP A 15 -22.16 0.75 5.97
N HIS A 16 -22.04 0.48 7.27
CA HIS A 16 -21.43 1.43 8.22
C HIS A 16 -19.99 1.79 7.89
N PHE A 17 -19.16 0.84 7.46
CA PHE A 17 -17.75 1.09 7.17
C PHE A 17 -17.58 1.97 5.95
N LEU A 18 -18.39 1.75 4.93
CA LEU A 18 -18.38 2.58 3.72
C LEU A 18 -18.97 3.97 4.01
N ALA A 19 -20.01 4.05 4.85
CA ALA A 19 -20.59 5.31 5.31
C ALA A 19 -19.59 6.13 6.13
N ASP A 20 -18.82 5.51 7.02
CA ASP A 20 -17.72 6.15 7.76
C ASP A 20 -16.68 6.74 6.81
N HIS A 21 -16.27 5.97 5.80
CA HIS A 21 -15.30 6.40 4.80
C HIS A 21 -15.80 7.63 4.03
N PHE A 22 -16.99 7.58 3.47
CA PHE A 22 -17.55 8.70 2.71
C PHE A 22 -17.84 9.90 3.59
N ALA A 23 -18.43 9.72 4.76
CA ALA A 23 -18.70 10.82 5.67
C ALA A 23 -17.41 11.52 6.14
N SER A 24 -16.34 10.76 6.37
CA SER A 24 -15.04 11.34 6.72
C SER A 24 -14.42 12.12 5.56
N ILE A 25 -14.40 11.58 4.36
CA ILE A 25 -13.78 12.21 3.20
C ILE A 25 -14.55 13.47 2.78
N LEU A 26 -15.87 13.37 2.67
CA LEU A 26 -16.70 14.48 2.17
C LEU A 26 -16.85 15.62 3.19
N SER A 27 -16.59 15.39 4.47
CA SER A 27 -16.65 16.43 5.50
C SER A 27 -15.30 17.06 5.84
N ARG A 28 -14.19 16.52 5.32
CA ARG A 28 -12.84 16.99 5.66
C ARG A 28 -12.38 18.19 4.85
N ASP A 29 -12.59 18.13 3.54
CA ASP A 29 -12.10 19.13 2.60
C ASP A 29 -13.28 19.93 2.03
N PRO A 30 -13.12 21.24 1.78
CA PRO A 30 -14.17 22.04 1.17
C PRO A 30 -14.46 21.54 -0.25
N LEU A 31 -15.75 21.31 -0.53
CA LEU A 31 -16.21 20.91 -1.85
C LEU A 31 -16.45 22.16 -2.69
N ILE A 32 -15.85 22.21 -3.88
CA ILE A 32 -16.07 23.30 -4.84
C ILE A 32 -17.13 22.83 -5.83
N LEU A 33 -18.31 23.45 -5.72
CA LEU A 33 -19.44 23.26 -6.64
C LEU A 33 -19.76 24.58 -7.32
N THR A 34 -20.03 24.53 -8.62
CA THR A 34 -20.58 25.67 -9.33
C THR A 34 -22.11 25.67 -9.19
N GLU A 35 -22.73 26.84 -9.37
CA GLU A 35 -24.19 26.95 -9.37
C GLU A 35 -24.82 26.08 -10.48
N ALA A 36 -24.11 25.86 -11.59
CA ALA A 36 -24.56 24.98 -12.66
C ALA A 36 -24.62 23.51 -12.23
N ASP A 37 -23.67 23.05 -11.40
CA ASP A 37 -23.62 21.70 -10.87
C ASP A 37 -24.83 21.41 -9.95
N THR A 38 -25.35 22.42 -9.28
CA THR A 38 -26.45 22.28 -8.32
C THR A 38 -27.84 22.47 -8.93
N ARG A 39 -27.95 23.13 -10.09
CA ARG A 39 -29.26 23.44 -10.72
C ARG A 39 -29.95 22.24 -11.35
N ASN A 40 -29.21 21.22 -11.80
CA ASN A 40 -29.73 20.09 -12.56
C ASN A 40 -29.40 18.75 -11.88
N LEU A 41 -29.63 18.67 -10.57
CA LEU A 41 -29.42 17.41 -9.84
C LEU A 41 -30.45 16.37 -10.26
N ASN A 42 -30.02 15.42 -11.06
CA ASN A 42 -30.81 14.26 -11.38
C ASN A 42 -30.36 13.10 -10.49
N SER A 43 -31.24 12.57 -9.65
CA SER A 43 -30.94 11.48 -8.72
C SER A 43 -30.53 10.17 -9.38
N SER A 44 -30.74 10.03 -10.69
CA SER A 44 -30.30 8.88 -11.48
C SER A 44 -28.89 9.02 -12.07
N GLU A 45 -28.28 10.22 -11.97
CA GLU A 45 -26.96 10.49 -12.52
C GLU A 45 -25.90 10.47 -11.43
N THR A 46 -24.80 9.74 -11.65
CA THR A 46 -23.67 9.64 -10.72
C THR A 46 -22.58 10.69 -10.97
N ASN A 47 -22.69 11.47 -12.07
CA ASN A 47 -21.64 12.40 -12.50
C ASN A 47 -21.21 13.37 -11.43
N LEU A 48 -22.15 13.95 -10.67
CA LEU A 48 -21.80 14.88 -9.58
C LEU A 48 -21.04 14.17 -8.45
N PHE A 49 -21.51 12.99 -8.04
CA PHE A 49 -20.80 12.17 -7.04
C PHE A 49 -19.38 11.82 -7.51
N GLU A 50 -19.22 11.39 -8.76
CA GLU A 50 -17.92 11.05 -9.32
C GLU A 50 -16.99 12.27 -9.36
N THR A 51 -17.52 13.43 -9.72
CA THR A 51 -16.76 14.70 -9.73
C THR A 51 -16.33 15.09 -8.33
N LEU A 52 -17.25 15.13 -7.38
CA LEU A 52 -16.95 15.47 -5.98
C LEU A 52 -15.95 14.47 -5.38
N TYR A 53 -16.18 13.20 -5.57
CA TYR A 53 -15.32 12.16 -5.09
C TYR A 53 -13.94 12.16 -5.80
N GLY A 54 -13.87 12.73 -6.98
CA GLY A 54 -12.63 12.99 -7.71
C GLY A 54 -11.71 14.01 -7.06
N TYR A 55 -12.24 14.95 -6.26
CA TYR A 55 -11.48 16.01 -5.60
C TYR A 55 -10.99 15.64 -4.19
N VAL A 56 -11.65 14.72 -3.50
CA VAL A 56 -11.42 14.42 -2.08
C VAL A 56 -10.67 13.10 -1.82
N TRP A 57 -9.78 12.74 -2.68
CA TRP A 57 -8.95 11.55 -2.53
C TRP A 57 -7.54 11.90 -2.03
N ASN A 58 -7.08 11.25 -0.97
CA ASN A 58 -5.69 11.41 -0.48
C ASN A 58 -4.88 10.15 -0.67
N HIS A 59 -5.45 9.00 -0.29
CA HIS A 59 -4.72 7.75 -0.17
C HIS A 59 -5.30 6.66 -1.06
N VAL A 60 -6.61 6.51 -1.06
CA VAL A 60 -7.34 5.50 -1.81
C VAL A 60 -8.56 6.14 -2.44
N ARG A 61 -8.78 5.87 -3.70
CA ARG A 61 -9.99 6.26 -4.41
C ARG A 61 -10.80 5.02 -4.76
N PHE A 62 -12.02 4.97 -4.27
CA PHE A 62 -12.97 3.93 -4.59
C PHE A 62 -13.77 4.34 -5.83
N LYS A 63 -13.64 3.60 -6.92
CA LYS A 63 -14.23 3.94 -8.21
C LYS A 63 -15.45 3.07 -8.50
N PRO A 64 -16.63 3.66 -8.71
CA PRO A 64 -17.81 2.92 -9.13
C PRO A 64 -17.66 2.33 -10.54
N PRO A 65 -18.50 1.35 -10.92
CA PRO A 65 -18.58 0.86 -12.28
C PRO A 65 -18.94 2.00 -13.24
N THR A 66 -18.25 2.09 -14.36
CA THR A 66 -18.56 3.11 -15.40
C THR A 66 -19.70 2.72 -16.32
N SER A 67 -20.05 1.44 -16.36
CA SER A 67 -21.17 0.87 -17.12
C SER A 67 -21.39 -0.57 -16.72
N ASP A 68 -22.55 -1.14 -17.06
CA ASP A 68 -22.89 -2.55 -16.81
C ASP A 68 -21.95 -3.54 -17.50
N LYS A 69 -21.26 -3.12 -18.56
CA LYS A 69 -20.29 -3.93 -19.31
C LYS A 69 -18.84 -3.59 -18.97
N GLY A 70 -18.62 -2.59 -18.11
CA GLY A 70 -17.30 -2.15 -17.69
C GLY A 70 -16.71 -2.99 -16.57
N PRO A 71 -15.50 -2.68 -16.14
CA PRO A 71 -14.95 -3.25 -14.92
C PRO A 71 -15.83 -2.82 -13.74
N GLY A 72 -16.15 -3.75 -12.83
CA GLY A 72 -16.93 -3.48 -11.62
C GLY A 72 -16.29 -2.43 -10.72
N TRP A 73 -16.61 -2.45 -9.44
CA TRP A 73 -16.00 -1.60 -8.44
C TRP A 73 -14.47 -1.78 -8.41
N ARG A 74 -13.75 -0.67 -8.33
CA ARG A 74 -12.28 -0.65 -8.35
C ARG A 74 -11.74 0.18 -7.21
N VAL A 75 -10.56 -0.17 -6.77
CA VAL A 75 -9.80 0.63 -5.80
C VAL A 75 -8.57 1.17 -6.52
N GLU A 76 -8.41 2.48 -6.51
CA GLU A 76 -7.20 3.15 -6.98
C GLU A 76 -6.34 3.49 -5.77
N PHE A 77 -5.17 2.87 -5.69
CA PHE A 77 -4.23 3.06 -4.61
C PHE A 77 -3.24 4.18 -4.98
N ARG A 78 -3.19 5.26 -4.20
CA ARG A 78 -2.45 6.49 -4.55
C ARG A 78 -1.30 6.89 -3.61
N PRO A 79 -1.08 6.24 -2.45
CA PRO A 79 -0.11 6.76 -1.47
C PRO A 79 1.36 6.58 -1.87
N MET A 80 1.64 5.91 -2.99
CA MET A 80 3.02 5.68 -3.42
C MET A 80 3.57 6.88 -4.16
N GLU A 81 4.66 7.43 -3.65
CA GLU A 81 5.44 8.44 -4.35
C GLU A 81 6.33 7.82 -5.43
N ILE A 82 6.66 8.62 -6.45
CA ILE A 82 7.64 8.24 -7.47
C ILE A 82 8.99 7.98 -6.79
N GLN A 83 9.55 6.82 -7.05
CA GLN A 83 10.86 6.42 -6.57
C GLN A 83 11.96 6.82 -7.55
N LEU A 84 13.21 6.87 -7.09
CA LEU A 84 14.34 7.32 -7.92
C LEU A 84 14.70 6.34 -9.05
N THR A 85 14.26 5.09 -8.99
CA THR A 85 14.54 4.07 -10.01
C THR A 85 13.31 3.26 -10.35
N ASP A 86 13.26 2.69 -11.56
CA ASP A 86 12.19 1.81 -12.00
C ASP A 86 12.09 0.55 -11.12
N PHE A 87 13.22 0.03 -10.70
CA PHE A 87 13.27 -1.11 -9.77
C PHE A 87 12.52 -0.79 -8.46
N ASN A 88 12.76 0.38 -7.88
CA ASN A 88 12.10 0.77 -6.65
C ASN A 88 10.59 0.99 -6.87
N ASN A 89 10.19 1.60 -8.00
CA ASN A 89 8.77 1.74 -8.36
C ASN A 89 8.09 0.37 -8.51
N ALA A 90 8.76 -0.56 -9.21
CA ALA A 90 8.27 -1.92 -9.39
C ALA A 90 8.13 -2.67 -8.06
N ALA A 91 9.06 -2.49 -7.13
CA ALA A 91 9.01 -3.15 -5.81
C ALA A 91 7.74 -2.79 -5.04
N PHE A 92 7.38 -1.51 -4.98
CA PHE A 92 6.14 -1.06 -4.33
C PHE A 92 4.89 -1.58 -5.05
N ALA A 93 4.90 -1.58 -6.38
CA ALA A 93 3.77 -2.10 -7.17
C ALA A 93 3.59 -3.62 -6.94
N ILE A 94 4.66 -4.39 -7.00
CA ILE A 94 4.66 -5.85 -6.77
C ILE A 94 4.19 -6.17 -5.35
N PHE A 95 4.77 -5.51 -4.35
CA PHE A 95 4.37 -5.74 -2.95
C PHE A 95 2.88 -5.44 -2.73
N SER A 96 2.40 -4.29 -3.19
CA SER A 96 0.99 -3.89 -3.04
C SER A 96 0.05 -4.85 -3.74
N PHE A 97 0.39 -5.30 -4.94
CA PHE A 97 -0.39 -6.28 -5.70
C PHE A 97 -0.45 -7.63 -4.99
N LEU A 98 0.69 -8.17 -4.58
CA LEU A 98 0.77 -9.46 -3.89
C LEU A 98 0.04 -9.42 -2.54
N LEU A 99 0.21 -8.33 -1.78
CA LEU A 99 -0.49 -8.14 -0.52
C LEU A 99 -2.01 -8.09 -0.70
N ALA A 100 -2.50 -7.31 -1.69
CA ALA A 100 -3.93 -7.26 -2.00
C ALA A 100 -4.48 -8.65 -2.36
N ARG A 101 -3.74 -9.43 -3.15
CA ARG A 101 -4.11 -10.80 -3.49
C ARG A 101 -4.11 -11.72 -2.27
N ALA A 102 -3.13 -11.59 -1.38
CA ALA A 102 -3.07 -12.34 -0.13
C ALA A 102 -4.26 -12.02 0.79
N ILE A 103 -4.61 -10.74 0.93
CA ILE A 103 -5.77 -10.28 1.73
C ILE A 103 -7.06 -10.93 1.23
N ILE A 104 -7.30 -10.89 -0.09
CA ILE A 104 -8.49 -11.48 -0.70
C ILE A 104 -8.47 -13.02 -0.55
N CYS A 105 -7.34 -13.66 -0.88
CA CYS A 105 -7.21 -15.11 -0.89
C CYS A 105 -7.42 -15.73 0.51
N PHE A 106 -6.89 -15.08 1.52
CA PHE A 106 -6.94 -15.57 2.91
C PHE A 106 -8.06 -14.91 3.74
N HIS A 107 -8.90 -14.08 3.13
CA HIS A 107 -9.97 -13.34 3.81
C HIS A 107 -9.48 -12.58 5.05
N LEU A 108 -8.34 -11.86 4.90
CA LEU A 108 -7.74 -11.13 6.01
C LEU A 108 -8.51 -9.84 6.29
N ASN A 109 -8.62 -9.51 7.57
CA ASN A 109 -9.25 -8.28 8.02
C ASN A 109 -8.23 -7.31 8.59
N PHE A 110 -7.78 -6.36 7.77
CA PHE A 110 -6.92 -5.25 8.18
C PHE A 110 -7.67 -3.92 8.33
N TYR A 111 -8.99 -3.98 8.45
CA TYR A 111 -9.78 -2.78 8.69
C TYR A 111 -9.31 -2.06 9.96
N ILE A 112 -9.13 -0.75 9.83
CA ILE A 112 -8.78 0.19 10.89
C ILE A 112 -9.80 1.33 10.83
N PRO A 113 -10.39 1.79 11.96
CA PRO A 113 -11.26 2.95 11.99
C PRO A 113 -10.64 4.17 11.28
N ILE A 114 -11.45 4.91 10.53
CA ILE A 114 -10.96 6.01 9.67
C ILE A 114 -10.25 7.11 10.47
N ASP A 115 -10.65 7.35 11.71
CA ASP A 115 -10.01 8.35 12.57
C ASP A 115 -8.56 7.94 12.90
N LEU A 116 -8.31 6.66 13.19
CA LEU A 116 -6.96 6.14 13.41
C LEU A 116 -6.11 6.13 12.12
N VAL A 117 -6.75 5.93 10.96
CA VAL A 117 -6.08 6.08 9.65
C VAL A 117 -5.66 7.54 9.44
N ASN A 118 -6.50 8.50 9.77
CA ASN A 118 -6.19 9.93 9.66
C ASN A 118 -5.04 10.33 10.59
N GLU A 119 -5.00 9.82 11.82
CA GLU A 119 -3.87 10.03 12.75
C GLU A 119 -2.57 9.46 12.18
N SER A 120 -2.60 8.25 11.64
CA SER A 120 -1.45 7.63 10.97
C SER A 120 -1.02 8.46 9.75
N GLY A 121 -1.97 8.98 8.98
CA GLY A 121 -1.71 9.86 7.85
C GLY A 121 -0.99 11.15 8.26
N ALA A 122 -1.37 11.76 9.38
CA ALA A 122 -0.68 12.92 9.94
C ALA A 122 0.76 12.56 10.38
N SER A 123 0.96 11.39 10.98
CA SER A 123 2.29 10.90 11.35
C SER A 123 3.17 10.64 10.12
N CYS A 124 2.62 10.13 9.01
CA CYS A 124 3.35 9.90 7.77
C CYS A 124 3.98 11.17 7.17
N GLN A 125 3.44 12.35 7.46
CA GLN A 125 3.95 13.62 6.94
C GLN A 125 5.16 14.16 7.70
N LYS A 126 5.48 13.58 8.84
CA LYS A 126 6.63 14.01 9.64
C LYS A 126 7.94 13.55 9.00
N ARG A 127 9.00 14.27 9.37
CA ARG A 127 10.35 13.96 8.88
C ARG A 127 10.79 12.57 9.34
N ASP A 128 11.35 11.79 8.42
CA ASP A 128 11.85 10.43 8.65
C ASP A 128 10.80 9.51 9.32
N ALA A 129 9.51 9.72 9.00
CA ALA A 129 8.38 9.06 9.63
C ALA A 129 8.48 7.54 9.65
N VAL A 130 9.02 6.93 8.59
CA VAL A 130 9.22 5.47 8.50
C VAL A 130 10.02 4.94 9.69
N LEU A 131 11.01 5.71 10.17
CA LEU A 131 11.91 5.29 11.25
C LEU A 131 11.54 5.88 12.61
N GLN A 132 10.89 7.03 12.64
CA GLN A 132 10.68 7.81 13.88
C GLN A 132 9.26 7.73 14.41
N GLU A 133 8.29 7.41 13.55
CA GLU A 133 6.89 7.44 13.91
C GLU A 133 6.30 6.04 14.08
N ARG A 134 5.15 6.01 14.74
CA ARG A 134 4.32 4.81 14.87
C ARG A 134 2.98 5.07 14.21
N PHE A 135 2.40 3.99 13.70
CA PHE A 135 1.17 4.01 12.93
C PHE A 135 0.17 3.08 13.56
N TRP A 136 -1.10 3.47 13.59
CA TRP A 136 -2.16 2.59 14.01
C TRP A 136 -2.27 1.40 13.06
N PHE A 137 -2.27 0.22 13.61
CA PHE A 137 -2.38 -1.02 12.85
C PHE A 137 -3.24 -2.04 13.60
N ARG A 138 -3.88 -2.95 12.85
CA ARG A 138 -4.65 -4.04 13.43
C ARG A 138 -3.72 -5.18 13.83
N ARG A 139 -3.41 -5.27 15.10
CA ARG A 139 -2.46 -6.26 15.64
C ARG A 139 -3.08 -7.63 15.86
N ARG A 140 -4.41 -7.70 16.12
CA ARG A 140 -5.14 -8.91 16.46
C ARG A 140 -6.37 -9.06 15.57
N ASP A 141 -6.93 -10.28 15.55
CA ASP A 141 -8.14 -10.62 14.80
C ASP A 141 -8.09 -10.23 13.30
N TRP A 142 -6.88 -10.17 12.74
CA TRP A 142 -6.65 -9.89 11.33
C TRP A 142 -6.77 -11.14 10.45
N SER A 143 -6.61 -12.35 11.03
CA SER A 143 -6.71 -13.63 10.33
C SER A 143 -8.08 -14.25 10.60
N SER A 144 -8.96 -14.27 9.62
CA SER A 144 -10.16 -15.09 9.68
C SER A 144 -9.84 -16.49 9.16
N ASN A 145 -9.69 -17.49 10.05
CA ASN A 145 -9.72 -18.94 9.76
C ASN A 145 -8.87 -19.45 8.57
N SER A 146 -7.78 -18.78 8.19
CA SER A 146 -6.86 -19.33 7.21
C SER A 146 -5.97 -20.38 7.87
N ASP A 147 -6.38 -21.64 7.81
CA ASP A 147 -5.60 -22.78 8.28
C ASP A 147 -4.21 -22.81 7.68
N PHE A 148 -4.06 -22.35 6.44
CA PHE A 148 -2.77 -22.29 5.75
C PHE A 148 -1.78 -21.33 6.42
N ILE A 149 -2.19 -20.11 6.74
CA ILE A 149 -1.34 -19.15 7.46
C ILE A 149 -1.02 -19.69 8.86
N ASN A 150 -2.02 -20.21 9.56
CA ASN A 150 -1.85 -20.76 10.90
C ASN A 150 -0.87 -21.94 10.95
N GLN A 151 -0.85 -22.79 9.92
CA GLN A 151 0.11 -23.91 9.80
C GLN A 151 1.54 -23.43 9.55
N LYS A 152 1.72 -22.34 8.80
CA LYS A 152 3.05 -21.76 8.50
C LYS A 152 3.61 -20.99 9.70
N MET A 153 2.77 -20.46 10.55
CA MET A 153 3.20 -19.84 11.79
C MET A 153 3.64 -20.94 12.76
N SER A 154 4.87 -20.90 13.21
CA SER A 154 5.52 -21.91 14.08
C SER A 154 4.78 -22.16 15.41
N ARG A 155 3.71 -21.40 15.72
CA ARG A 155 2.73 -21.62 16.80
C ARG A 155 1.39 -21.01 16.41
N PRO A 156 0.25 -21.72 16.64
CA PRO A 156 -1.08 -21.17 16.37
C PRO A 156 -1.31 -19.89 17.18
N LEU A 157 -1.67 -18.81 16.52
CA LEU A 157 -2.12 -17.56 17.15
C LEU A 157 -3.29 -17.76 18.11
N GLN A 158 -4.09 -18.82 17.90
CA GLN A 158 -5.35 -19.06 18.62
C GLN A 158 -5.21 -19.51 20.07
N SER A 159 -4.08 -20.07 20.51
CA SER A 159 -4.03 -20.68 21.85
C SER A 159 -3.72 -19.72 22.99
N LYS A 160 -3.30 -18.49 22.72
CA LYS A 160 -2.99 -17.51 23.78
C LYS A 160 -3.80 -16.21 23.75
N CYS A 161 -4.50 -15.89 22.66
CA CYS A 161 -5.36 -14.70 22.60
C CYS A 161 -6.63 -14.81 23.44
N GLN A 162 -7.04 -16.03 23.82
CA GLN A 162 -8.24 -16.22 24.65
C GLN A 162 -8.00 -16.14 26.17
N GLN A 163 -6.75 -16.05 26.66
CA GLN A 163 -6.44 -16.11 28.10
C GLN A 163 -5.78 -14.88 28.71
N HIS A 164 -5.50 -13.83 27.93
CA HIS A 164 -5.03 -12.55 28.51
C HIS A 164 -5.99 -11.44 28.09
N GLY A 165 -6.61 -10.86 29.12
CA GLY A 165 -7.67 -9.85 29.03
C GLY A 165 -7.33 -8.68 28.10
N ASP A 166 -8.39 -8.02 27.62
CA ASP A 166 -8.49 -6.66 27.02
C ASP A 166 -7.28 -6.10 26.25
N GLY A 167 -6.57 -6.92 25.50
CA GLY A 167 -5.56 -6.41 24.57
C GLY A 167 -6.23 -5.74 23.39
N GLU A 168 -5.97 -4.45 23.20
CA GLU A 168 -6.53 -3.66 22.12
C GLU A 168 -6.32 -4.32 20.75
N ILE A 169 -7.38 -4.39 19.95
CA ILE A 169 -7.37 -4.91 18.58
C ILE A 169 -6.41 -4.08 17.71
N TYR A 170 -6.38 -2.77 17.93
CA TYR A 170 -5.53 -1.82 17.26
C TYR A 170 -4.41 -1.37 18.19
N GLY A 171 -3.25 -1.09 17.62
CA GLY A 171 -2.10 -0.60 18.37
C GLY A 171 -1.14 0.18 17.50
N LEU A 172 -0.33 1.01 18.15
CA LEU A 172 0.72 1.78 17.47
C LEU A 172 1.93 0.86 17.20
N MET A 173 2.30 0.73 15.93
CA MET A 173 3.41 -0.09 15.44
C MET A 173 4.34 0.75 14.58
N THR A 174 5.63 0.42 14.57
CA THR A 174 6.58 0.97 13.62
C THR A 174 6.36 0.39 12.22
N ALA A 175 6.88 1.06 11.19
CA ALA A 175 6.84 0.50 9.83
C ALA A 175 7.56 -0.85 9.75
N ASP A 176 8.65 -1.02 10.50
CA ASP A 176 9.40 -2.28 10.59
C ASP A 176 8.54 -3.40 11.19
N GLU A 177 7.88 -3.15 12.32
CA GLU A 177 6.98 -4.12 12.96
C GLU A 177 5.80 -4.51 12.04
N ILE A 178 5.26 -3.56 11.27
CA ILE A 178 4.16 -3.82 10.33
C ILE A 178 4.64 -4.66 9.13
N ILE A 179 5.76 -4.31 8.55
CA ILE A 179 6.25 -4.94 7.32
C ILE A 179 6.98 -6.25 7.62
N ASN A 180 7.91 -6.24 8.59
CA ASN A 180 8.82 -7.34 8.87
C ASN A 180 8.37 -8.22 10.04
N GLY A 181 7.46 -7.71 10.88
CA GLY A 181 6.93 -8.41 12.04
C GLY A 181 7.54 -7.94 13.37
N GLU A 182 6.81 -8.18 14.45
CA GLU A 182 7.20 -7.74 15.81
C GLU A 182 8.37 -8.54 16.41
N GLY A 183 8.81 -9.61 15.79
CA GLY A 183 9.91 -10.47 16.29
C GLY A 183 9.63 -11.21 17.60
N THR A 184 8.46 -10.98 18.21
CA THR A 184 8.06 -11.58 19.48
C THR A 184 7.17 -12.80 19.27
N THR A 185 7.28 -13.78 20.18
CA THR A 185 6.42 -14.97 20.13
C THR A 185 4.96 -14.59 20.32
N GLY A 186 4.14 -14.75 19.27
CA GLY A 186 2.71 -14.43 19.29
C GLY A 186 2.38 -12.99 18.89
N GLY A 187 3.36 -12.20 18.44
CA GLY A 187 3.17 -10.90 17.82
C GLY A 187 2.69 -10.98 16.37
N PHE A 188 2.46 -9.83 15.75
CA PHE A 188 2.13 -9.75 14.32
C PHE A 188 3.30 -10.26 13.47
N PRO A 189 3.08 -11.18 12.51
CA PRO A 189 4.16 -11.83 11.77
C PRO A 189 4.81 -10.95 10.69
N GLY A 190 4.20 -9.83 10.36
CA GLY A 190 4.61 -8.94 9.28
C GLY A 190 3.88 -9.18 7.96
N LEU A 191 3.69 -8.11 7.21
CA LEU A 191 3.02 -8.17 5.91
C LEU A 191 3.83 -8.95 4.87
N LEU A 192 5.16 -8.92 4.93
CA LEU A 192 6.02 -9.72 4.05
C LEU A 192 5.84 -11.21 4.29
N PHE A 193 5.72 -11.65 5.55
CA PHE A 193 5.43 -13.04 5.85
C PHE A 193 4.11 -13.50 5.19
N ILE A 194 3.07 -12.66 5.23
CA ILE A 194 1.78 -12.94 4.60
C ILE A 194 1.92 -13.06 3.08
N VAL A 195 2.71 -12.18 2.45
CA VAL A 195 3.01 -12.26 1.01
C VAL A 195 3.74 -13.57 0.68
N HIS A 196 4.72 -13.97 1.47
CA HIS A 196 5.41 -15.25 1.26
C HIS A 196 4.47 -16.44 1.45
N CYS A 197 3.56 -16.41 2.44
CA CYS A 197 2.52 -17.43 2.58
C CYS A 197 1.63 -17.51 1.33
N TYR A 198 1.30 -16.37 0.73
CA TYR A 198 0.51 -16.34 -0.51
C TYR A 198 1.28 -16.97 -1.68
N LEU A 199 2.57 -16.65 -1.86
CA LEU A 199 3.40 -17.27 -2.88
C LEU A 199 3.54 -18.79 -2.68
N ASP A 200 3.61 -19.23 -1.42
CA ASP A 200 3.63 -20.67 -1.08
C ASP A 200 2.29 -21.34 -1.42
N TYR A 201 1.19 -20.69 -1.05
CA TYR A 201 -0.17 -21.18 -1.34
C TYR A 201 -0.41 -21.34 -2.84
N MET A 202 0.04 -20.35 -3.64
CA MET A 202 -0.03 -20.38 -5.09
C MET A 202 0.96 -21.35 -5.72
N LYS A 203 1.86 -21.97 -4.93
CA LYS A 203 2.94 -22.84 -5.42
C LYS A 203 3.77 -22.14 -6.49
N ALA A 204 4.07 -20.86 -6.30
CA ALA A 204 4.88 -20.09 -7.24
C ALA A 204 6.22 -20.81 -7.50
N PRO A 205 6.60 -20.98 -8.77
CA PRO A 205 7.86 -21.65 -9.14
C PRO A 205 9.07 -20.91 -8.53
N GLU A 206 10.12 -21.65 -8.19
CA GLU A 206 11.36 -21.11 -7.59
C GLU A 206 11.93 -19.94 -8.40
N LYS A 207 12.00 -20.09 -9.71
CA LYS A 207 12.48 -19.04 -10.62
C LYS A 207 11.66 -17.72 -10.51
N GLU A 208 10.36 -17.82 -10.34
CA GLU A 208 9.50 -16.65 -10.18
C GLU A 208 9.72 -16.00 -8.81
N ARG A 209 9.90 -16.83 -7.77
CA ARG A 209 10.24 -16.35 -6.41
C ARG A 209 11.58 -15.63 -6.40
N ASP A 210 12.61 -16.19 -7.04
CA ASP A 210 13.93 -15.56 -7.17
C ASP A 210 13.85 -14.21 -7.89
N THR A 211 12.93 -14.10 -8.84
CA THR A 211 12.69 -12.82 -9.54
C THR A 211 11.98 -11.79 -8.67
N ILE A 212 11.06 -12.24 -7.79
CA ILE A 212 10.26 -11.37 -6.91
C ILE A 212 11.04 -10.95 -5.66
N GLU A 213 11.88 -11.84 -5.10
CA GLU A 213 12.55 -11.62 -3.81
C GLU A 213 13.38 -10.34 -3.72
N PRO A 214 14.12 -9.89 -4.74
CA PRO A 214 14.83 -8.62 -4.69
C PRO A 214 13.91 -7.41 -4.47
N TYR A 215 12.69 -7.44 -5.04
CA TYR A 215 11.69 -6.39 -4.83
C TYR A 215 11.13 -6.41 -3.40
N LEU A 216 10.83 -7.59 -2.87
CA LEU A 216 10.36 -7.73 -1.49
C LEU A 216 11.46 -7.36 -0.48
N SER A 217 12.72 -7.69 -0.80
CA SER A 217 13.88 -7.28 0.01
C SER A 217 14.03 -5.77 0.10
N LEU A 218 13.77 -5.02 -0.99
CA LEU A 218 13.76 -3.56 -0.92
C LEU A 218 12.70 -3.04 0.06
N ILE A 219 11.50 -3.61 0.05
CA ILE A 219 10.43 -3.23 0.98
C ILE A 219 10.84 -3.49 2.44
N ARG A 220 11.43 -4.66 2.70
CA ARG A 220 12.03 -5.04 4.00
C ARG A 220 13.04 -3.99 4.48
N ASP A 221 13.98 -3.67 3.61
CA ASP A 221 15.11 -2.79 3.93
C ASP A 221 14.66 -1.33 4.10
N ARG A 222 13.60 -0.92 3.39
CA ARG A 222 12.99 0.41 3.59
C ARG A 222 12.32 0.52 4.94
N ALA A 223 11.56 -0.49 5.34
CA ALA A 223 10.84 -0.51 6.61
C ALA A 223 11.79 -0.52 7.81
N SER A 224 12.88 -1.28 7.73
CA SER A 224 13.91 -1.37 8.78
C SER A 224 14.93 -0.23 8.77
N GLY A 225 14.95 0.61 7.74
CA GLY A 225 15.90 1.72 7.61
C GLY A 225 17.28 1.32 7.05
N ILE A 226 17.48 0.07 6.67
CA ILE A 226 18.70 -0.38 5.97
C ILE A 226 18.85 0.37 4.64
N SER A 227 17.76 0.55 3.91
CA SER A 227 17.71 1.35 2.69
C SER A 227 17.02 2.69 2.99
N PRO A 228 17.67 3.85 2.75
CA PRO A 228 17.07 5.14 3.01
C PRO A 228 15.91 5.44 2.08
N THR A 229 14.90 6.19 2.56
CA THR A 229 13.86 6.74 1.67
C THR A 229 14.45 7.72 0.66
N PRO A 230 13.80 7.97 -0.50
CA PRO A 230 14.27 8.99 -1.45
C PRO A 230 14.50 10.35 -0.80
N ALA A 231 13.58 10.78 0.07
CA ALA A 231 13.71 12.06 0.79
C ALA A 231 14.93 12.09 1.72
N SER A 232 15.17 11.02 2.48
CA SER A 232 16.33 10.92 3.37
C SER A 232 17.64 10.85 2.59
N TRP A 233 17.64 10.14 1.45
CA TRP A 233 18.79 10.08 0.55
C TRP A 233 19.12 11.45 -0.04
N MET A 234 18.15 12.15 -0.62
CA MET A 234 18.34 13.49 -1.20
C MET A 234 18.82 14.49 -0.14
N ARG A 235 18.22 14.47 1.05
CA ARG A 235 18.66 15.33 2.15
C ARG A 235 20.09 15.03 2.57
N SER A 236 20.45 13.76 2.71
CA SER A 236 21.81 13.33 3.05
C SER A 236 22.82 13.74 1.97
N PHE A 237 22.44 13.66 0.69
CA PHE A 237 23.25 14.11 -0.42
C PHE A 237 23.57 15.60 -0.31
N VAL A 238 22.54 16.44 -0.15
CA VAL A 238 22.71 17.89 0.00
C VAL A 238 23.58 18.23 1.21
N LEU A 239 23.30 17.66 2.39
CA LEU A 239 24.02 17.97 3.63
C LEU A 239 25.50 17.57 3.58
N LYS A 240 25.86 16.58 2.76
CA LYS A 240 27.24 16.10 2.59
C LYS A 240 27.97 16.76 1.44
N HIS A 241 27.26 17.50 0.59
CA HIS A 241 27.87 18.12 -0.58
C HIS A 241 28.81 19.26 -0.19
N GLU A 242 30.00 19.30 -0.78
CA GLU A 242 31.05 20.28 -0.46
C GLU A 242 30.63 21.74 -0.74
N ASP A 243 29.80 21.96 -1.76
CA ASP A 243 29.31 23.29 -2.14
C ASP A 243 28.08 23.74 -1.35
N TYR A 244 27.56 22.94 -0.42
CA TYR A 244 26.43 23.31 0.40
C TYR A 244 26.85 24.09 1.65
N ARG A 245 26.44 25.36 1.75
CA ARG A 245 26.85 26.31 2.78
C ARG A 245 26.06 26.20 4.10
N LYS A 246 25.10 25.29 4.21
CA LYS A 246 24.19 25.11 5.35
C LYS A 246 23.33 26.35 5.65
N ASP A 247 23.03 27.13 4.64
CA ASP A 247 22.25 28.38 4.68
C ASP A 247 20.78 28.18 4.21
N SER A 248 20.34 26.92 4.12
CA SER A 248 19.03 26.52 3.59
C SER A 248 18.83 26.82 2.09
N TYR A 249 19.88 27.25 1.38
CA TYR A 249 19.86 27.45 -0.06
C TYR A 249 20.64 26.35 -0.77
N VAL A 250 19.96 25.57 -1.60
CA VAL A 250 20.58 24.53 -2.44
C VAL A 250 20.91 25.15 -3.80
N ASN A 251 22.17 25.40 -4.06
CA ASN A 251 22.61 26.04 -5.29
C ASN A 251 22.53 25.12 -6.51
N GLU A 252 22.64 25.69 -7.72
CA GLU A 252 22.48 24.96 -8.98
C GLU A 252 23.48 23.80 -9.13
N LYS A 253 24.71 23.97 -8.63
CA LYS A 253 25.72 22.91 -8.71
C LYS A 253 25.34 21.69 -7.87
N VAL A 254 24.89 21.91 -6.65
CA VAL A 254 24.40 20.81 -5.77
C VAL A 254 23.21 20.10 -6.42
N CYS A 255 22.27 20.87 -7.00
CA CYS A 255 21.12 20.30 -7.72
C CYS A 255 21.56 19.48 -8.93
N TYR A 256 22.50 20.00 -9.73
CA TYR A 256 23.03 19.31 -10.91
C TYR A 256 23.72 18.00 -10.54
N ASP A 257 24.61 18.05 -9.53
CA ASP A 257 25.34 16.87 -9.08
C ASP A 257 24.41 15.80 -8.46
N MET A 258 23.36 16.23 -7.75
CA MET A 258 22.32 15.34 -7.26
C MET A 258 21.56 14.67 -8.41
N MET A 259 21.14 15.43 -9.44
CA MET A 259 20.49 14.85 -10.61
C MET A 259 21.38 13.86 -11.35
N ARG A 260 22.68 14.18 -11.51
CA ARG A 260 23.65 13.23 -12.08
C ARG A 260 23.75 11.95 -11.26
N ALA A 261 23.78 12.06 -9.93
CA ALA A 261 23.82 10.90 -9.04
C ALA A 261 22.55 10.04 -9.17
N ILE A 262 21.37 10.65 -9.31
CA ILE A 262 20.09 9.94 -9.56
C ILE A 262 20.14 9.20 -10.90
N VAL A 263 20.58 9.86 -11.97
CA VAL A 263 20.73 9.22 -13.30
C VAL A 263 21.71 8.05 -13.23
N TYR A 264 22.80 8.19 -12.49
CA TYR A 264 23.77 7.11 -12.31
C TYR A 264 23.18 5.92 -11.56
N LEU A 265 22.40 6.15 -10.48
CA LEU A 265 21.66 5.11 -9.77
C LEU A 265 20.66 4.40 -10.69
N PHE A 266 19.95 5.17 -11.53
CA PHE A 266 19.02 4.63 -12.52
C PHE A 266 19.73 3.74 -13.54
N LEU A 267 20.86 4.19 -14.08
CA LEU A 267 21.63 3.41 -15.05
C LEU A 267 22.22 2.14 -14.44
N LEU A 268 22.70 2.21 -13.20
CA LEU A 268 23.20 1.03 -12.48
C LEU A 268 22.08 0.01 -12.21
N SER A 269 20.92 0.46 -11.77
CA SER A 269 19.78 -0.43 -11.52
C SER A 269 19.30 -1.11 -12.81
N ASN A 270 19.28 -0.38 -13.92
CA ASN A 270 18.94 -0.92 -15.21
C ASN A 270 20.04 -1.85 -15.78
N ALA A 271 21.32 -1.54 -15.55
CA ALA A 271 22.41 -2.43 -15.97
C ALA A 271 22.35 -3.79 -15.26
N VAL A 272 22.02 -3.80 -13.96
CA VAL A 272 21.77 -5.05 -13.21
C VAL A 272 20.52 -5.74 -13.72
N PHE A 273 19.45 -5.01 -13.99
CA PHE A 273 18.22 -5.57 -14.55
C PHE A 273 18.43 -6.13 -15.97
N PHE A 274 19.15 -5.38 -16.83
CA PHE A 274 19.52 -5.86 -18.17
C PHE A 274 20.47 -7.05 -18.12
N ALA A 275 21.43 -7.09 -17.20
CA ALA A 275 22.31 -8.23 -17.03
C ALA A 275 21.52 -9.48 -16.58
N VAL A 276 20.62 -9.35 -15.59
CA VAL A 276 19.75 -10.44 -15.15
C VAL A 276 18.74 -10.81 -16.23
N ALA A 277 18.13 -9.85 -16.92
CA ALA A 277 17.22 -10.09 -18.05
C ALA A 277 17.94 -10.73 -19.22
N MET A 278 19.15 -10.29 -19.60
CA MET A 278 19.96 -10.89 -20.67
C MET A 278 20.38 -12.32 -20.32
N ILE A 279 20.76 -12.60 -19.08
CA ILE A 279 21.05 -13.95 -18.62
C ILE A 279 19.78 -14.82 -18.68
N SER A 280 18.61 -14.27 -18.33
CA SER A 280 17.33 -14.95 -18.43
C SER A 280 16.84 -15.11 -19.87
N TYR A 281 17.06 -14.11 -20.74
CA TYR A 281 16.69 -14.17 -22.16
C TYR A 281 17.56 -15.12 -22.99
N CYS A 282 18.83 -15.27 -22.64
CA CYS A 282 19.70 -16.26 -23.29
C CYS A 282 19.33 -17.71 -22.98
N TYR A 283 18.55 -17.94 -21.95
CA TYR A 283 18.17 -19.29 -21.52
C TYR A 283 16.73 -19.71 -21.74
N PHE A 284 15.76 -18.77 -21.96
CA PHE A 284 14.37 -19.18 -22.20
C PHE A 284 13.55 -18.12 -22.95
N PRO A 285 12.94 -18.45 -24.10
CA PRO A 285 11.78 -17.74 -24.62
C PRO A 285 10.53 -18.33 -23.96
N PHE A 286 9.74 -17.55 -23.27
CA PHE A 286 8.33 -17.78 -22.97
C PHE A 286 7.86 -17.44 -21.55
N GLN A 287 6.79 -16.64 -21.53
CA GLN A 287 5.64 -16.62 -20.63
C GLN A 287 5.56 -15.61 -19.47
N VAL A 288 5.71 -14.33 -19.78
CA VAL A 288 5.02 -13.25 -19.01
C VAL A 288 3.51 -13.25 -19.30
N HIS A 289 3.08 -13.87 -20.41
CA HIS A 289 1.68 -13.90 -20.83
C HIS A 289 0.75 -14.74 -19.92
N HIS A 290 1.26 -15.71 -19.19
CA HIS A 290 0.43 -16.57 -18.34
C HIS A 290 0.11 -16.01 -16.96
N ILE A 291 0.93 -15.13 -16.39
CA ILE A 291 0.62 -14.51 -15.10
C ILE A 291 -0.56 -13.54 -15.24
N VAL A 292 -0.66 -12.82 -16.34
CA VAL A 292 -1.80 -11.93 -16.63
C VAL A 292 -3.06 -12.75 -16.93
N HIS A 293 -2.95 -13.92 -17.58
CA HIS A 293 -4.09 -14.78 -17.92
C HIS A 293 -4.61 -15.63 -16.75
N ALA A 294 -3.76 -16.02 -15.80
CA ALA A 294 -4.18 -16.75 -14.60
C ALA A 294 -4.93 -15.84 -13.60
N CYS A 295 -4.73 -14.54 -13.67
CA CYS A 295 -5.46 -13.58 -12.84
C CYS A 295 -6.88 -13.26 -13.36
N THR A 296 -7.21 -13.64 -14.61
CA THR A 296 -8.52 -13.36 -15.22
C THR A 296 -9.51 -14.54 -15.24
N LEU A 297 -9.09 -15.72 -14.85
CA LEU A 297 -9.95 -16.91 -14.88
C LEU A 297 -10.02 -17.57 -13.50
N LYS A 298 -10.94 -17.14 -12.68
CA LYS A 298 -11.84 -17.89 -11.80
C LYS A 298 -12.47 -16.94 -10.79
N VAL A 299 -13.42 -16.17 -11.24
CA VAL A 299 -14.58 -15.83 -10.42
C VAL A 299 -15.63 -16.83 -10.87
N ASP A 300 -15.79 -17.90 -10.15
CA ASP A 300 -16.90 -18.82 -10.35
C ASP A 300 -18.21 -18.04 -10.21
N LYS A 301 -19.05 -18.20 -11.22
CA LYS A 301 -20.44 -17.78 -11.19
C LYS A 301 -21.17 -18.77 -10.27
N ASP A 302 -21.23 -18.50 -8.99
CA ASP A 302 -22.21 -19.07 -8.05
C ASP A 302 -22.05 -18.35 -6.70
N VAL A 303 -22.66 -17.16 -6.60
CA VAL A 303 -23.39 -16.60 -5.45
C VAL A 303 -24.34 -15.53 -5.99
#